data_2a9641d362c4c841ac1bd3ffab4dcb06
#
_entry.id   2a9641d362c4c841ac1bd3ffab4dcb06
#
_cell.length_a   1.000
_cell.length_b   1.000
_cell.length_c   1.000
_cell.angle_alpha   90.00
_cell.angle_beta   90.00
_cell.angle_gamma   90.00
#
_symmetry.space_group_name_H-M   'P 1'
#
loop_
_entity.id
_entity.type
_entity.pdbx_description
1 polymer ?
#
loop_
_entity_poly.entity_id
_entity_poly.type
_entity_poly.pdbx_seq_one_letter_code
_entity_poly.pdbx_strand_id
1 'polypeptide(L)'
;MSQLATLHINKQAHKFSAAHFTIFSATDRERLHGHNYGVSARIVAVMGENGFSADYNVYKRCLQKLCDAHDEYMLLPAQSPWLEVVTQEDEYYATFNDKTLRFPCDETLLLPIVNVTVEALAHYFLERVLAEKLMGDIVELEVFVTSGDGQSSSACWTG
;
A
#
# COMPACT_ATOMS: atom_id res chain seq x y z
N MET A 1 22.57 25.97 10.92
CA MET A 1 22.13 24.68 10.32
C MET A 1 20.72 24.41 10.78
N SER A 2 19.81 24.13 9.86
CA SER A 2 18.44 23.76 10.21
C SER A 2 18.44 22.40 10.92
N GLN A 3 17.74 22.31 12.05
CA GLN A 3 17.56 21.03 12.73
C GLN A 3 16.51 20.18 11.98
N LEU A 4 16.74 18.88 11.93
CA LEU A 4 15.78 17.92 11.38
C LEU A 4 15.07 17.21 12.53
N ALA A 5 13.78 16.96 12.35
CA ALA A 5 12.99 16.10 13.21
C ALA A 5 12.51 14.88 12.44
N THR A 6 12.49 13.74 13.10
CA THR A 6 11.90 12.50 12.55
C THR A 6 10.60 12.21 13.27
N LEU A 7 9.51 12.17 12.53
CA LEU A 7 8.18 11.82 13.00
C LEU A 7 7.87 10.37 12.63
N HIS A 8 7.36 9.60 13.58
CA HIS A 8 6.86 8.24 13.34
C HIS A 8 5.35 8.22 13.49
N ILE A 9 4.66 7.76 12.46
CA ILE A 9 3.21 7.60 12.44
C ILE A 9 2.91 6.11 12.36
N ASN A 10 2.56 5.53 13.49
CA ASN A 10 2.23 4.11 13.62
C ASN A 10 0.98 3.97 14.50
N LYS A 11 -0.19 4.12 13.89
CA LYS A 11 -1.48 4.00 14.57
C LYS A 11 -2.06 2.61 14.35
N GLN A 12 -2.55 1.99 15.41
CA GLN A 12 -3.23 0.69 15.33
C GLN A 12 -4.45 0.72 14.40
N ALA A 13 -5.08 1.90 14.23
CA ALA A 13 -6.20 2.09 13.32
C ALA A 13 -5.80 2.11 11.84
N HIS A 14 -4.51 2.35 11.51
CA HIS A 14 -4.02 2.35 10.13
C HIS A 14 -3.79 0.90 9.64
N LYS A 15 -4.88 0.21 9.43
CA LYS A 15 -4.90 -1.20 8.99
C LYS A 15 -6.07 -1.44 8.04
N PHE A 16 -5.95 -2.48 7.24
CA PHE A 16 -7.02 -2.99 6.38
C PHE A 16 -6.90 -4.51 6.24
N SER A 17 -8.03 -5.19 6.10
CA SER A 17 -8.11 -6.59 5.76
C SER A 17 -8.26 -6.75 4.27
N ALA A 18 -7.46 -7.60 3.64
CA ALA A 18 -7.59 -7.85 2.21
C ALA A 18 -7.24 -9.29 1.87
N ALA A 19 -7.89 -9.80 0.83
CA ALA A 19 -7.57 -11.09 0.23
C ALA A 19 -6.59 -10.91 -0.93
N HIS A 20 -5.69 -11.85 -1.10
CA HIS A 20 -4.72 -11.85 -2.18
C HIS A 20 -4.10 -13.23 -2.42
N PHE A 21 -3.23 -13.31 -3.40
CA PHE A 21 -2.24 -14.36 -3.58
C PHE A 21 -0.97 -13.77 -4.21
N THR A 22 0.19 -14.21 -3.76
CA THR A 22 1.48 -13.85 -4.36
C THR A 22 1.79 -14.78 -5.53
N ILE A 23 2.25 -14.22 -6.65
CA ILE A 23 2.64 -14.96 -7.85
C ILE A 23 4.17 -15.03 -7.90
N PHE A 24 4.73 -16.24 -7.95
CA PHE A 24 6.18 -16.45 -7.95
C PHE A 24 6.75 -16.68 -9.35
N SER A 25 5.97 -17.29 -10.23
CA SER A 25 6.36 -17.60 -11.62
C SER A 25 5.12 -17.79 -12.49
N ALA A 26 5.33 -18.15 -13.76
CA ALA A 26 4.24 -18.48 -14.68
C ALA A 26 3.41 -19.70 -14.25
N THR A 27 3.93 -20.55 -13.37
CA THR A 27 3.29 -21.80 -12.95
C THR A 27 3.13 -21.97 -11.45
N ASP A 28 3.64 -21.02 -10.65
CA ASP A 28 3.62 -21.11 -9.20
C ASP A 28 3.09 -19.84 -8.55
N ARG A 29 2.13 -19.98 -7.66
CA ARG A 29 1.55 -18.93 -6.83
C ARG A 29 1.02 -19.47 -5.52
N GLU A 30 0.84 -18.60 -4.56
CA GLU A 30 0.13 -18.92 -3.32
C GLU A 30 -1.33 -19.27 -3.60
N ARG A 31 -1.93 -19.99 -2.65
CA ARG A 31 -3.39 -20.10 -2.59
C ARG A 31 -3.99 -18.78 -2.16
N LEU A 32 -5.23 -18.54 -2.58
CA LEU A 32 -6.01 -17.39 -2.13
C LEU A 32 -6.14 -17.42 -0.60
N HIS A 33 -5.74 -16.33 0.04
CA HIS A 33 -5.84 -16.12 1.49
C HIS A 33 -5.91 -14.62 1.80
N GLY A 34 -5.95 -14.25 3.07
CA GLY A 34 -6.02 -12.87 3.47
C GLY A 34 -5.08 -12.53 4.62
N HIS A 35 -4.83 -11.23 4.78
CA HIS A 35 -4.06 -10.65 5.86
C HIS A 35 -4.74 -9.42 6.44
N ASN A 36 -4.43 -9.12 7.69
CA ASN A 36 -4.64 -7.80 8.28
C ASN A 36 -3.36 -6.99 8.04
N TYR A 37 -3.38 -6.16 7.00
CA TYR A 37 -2.27 -5.28 6.68
C TYR A 37 -2.24 -4.07 7.61
N GLY A 38 -1.03 -3.66 8.02
CA GLY A 38 -0.79 -2.41 8.72
C GLY A 38 -0.01 -1.45 7.85
N VAL A 39 -0.29 -0.15 7.96
CA VAL A 39 0.42 0.91 7.23
C VAL A 39 0.94 1.94 8.23
N SER A 40 2.22 2.28 8.12
CA SER A 40 2.86 3.30 8.95
C SER A 40 3.81 4.15 8.11
N ALA A 41 4.24 5.27 8.66
CA ALA A 41 5.16 6.17 7.97
C ALA A 41 6.22 6.74 8.91
N ARG A 42 7.39 7.02 8.35
CA ARG A 42 8.46 7.81 8.94
C ARG A 42 8.68 9.03 8.06
N ILE A 43 8.69 10.20 8.66
CA ILE A 43 8.82 11.49 7.97
C ILE A 43 9.98 12.23 8.58
N VAL A 44 10.94 12.65 7.76
CA VAL A 44 12.00 13.57 8.17
C VAL A 44 11.68 14.95 7.63
N ALA A 45 11.61 15.94 8.50
CA ALA A 45 11.26 17.30 8.14
C ALA A 45 12.15 18.33 8.85
N VAL A 46 12.28 19.51 8.24
CA VAL A 46 12.98 20.65 8.84
C VAL A 46 12.18 21.16 10.03
N MET A 47 12.84 21.33 11.17
CA MET A 47 12.23 21.89 12.37
C MET A 47 12.34 23.42 12.34
N GLY A 48 11.21 24.10 12.51
CA GLY A 48 11.14 25.54 12.63
C GLY A 48 11.60 26.06 13.99
N GLU A 49 11.79 27.35 14.10
CA GLU A 49 12.24 28.03 15.34
C GLU A 49 11.29 27.83 16.53
N ASN A 50 10.03 27.55 16.26
CA ASN A 50 9.00 27.22 17.25
C ASN A 50 9.03 25.76 17.72
N GLY A 51 10.00 24.96 17.27
CA GLY A 51 10.11 23.53 17.59
C GLY A 51 9.11 22.62 16.86
N PHE A 52 8.41 23.14 15.86
CA PHE A 52 7.46 22.39 15.04
C PHE A 52 8.07 22.09 13.67
N SER A 53 7.81 20.91 13.12
CA SER A 53 8.33 20.51 11.79
C SER A 53 7.20 20.37 10.77
N ALA A 54 6.42 19.31 10.84
CA ALA A 54 5.32 19.03 9.92
C ALA A 54 4.03 18.70 10.70
N ASP A 55 2.88 19.09 10.14
CA ASP A 55 1.60 18.66 10.70
C ASP A 55 1.34 17.18 10.38
N TYR A 56 1.73 16.30 11.29
CA TYR A 56 1.53 14.88 11.13
C TYR A 56 0.05 14.45 11.07
N ASN A 57 -0.91 15.31 11.41
CA ASN A 57 -2.33 14.99 11.30
C ASN A 57 -2.79 14.86 9.86
N VAL A 58 -2.19 15.60 8.92
CA VAL A 58 -2.50 15.44 7.48
C VAL A 58 -2.05 14.06 6.99
N TYR A 59 -0.89 13.58 7.45
CA TYR A 59 -0.41 12.24 7.12
C TYR A 59 -1.24 11.14 7.76
N LYS A 60 -1.65 11.30 9.04
CA LYS A 60 -2.56 10.35 9.69
C LYS A 60 -3.86 10.19 8.92
N ARG A 61 -4.50 11.30 8.52
CA ARG A 61 -5.74 11.26 7.74
C ARG A 61 -5.52 10.62 6.38
N CYS A 62 -4.41 10.90 5.72
CA CYS A 62 -4.05 10.29 4.44
C CYS A 62 -3.90 8.76 4.57
N LEU A 63 -3.13 8.28 5.55
CA LEU A 63 -2.93 6.85 5.79
C LEU A 63 -4.25 6.15 6.15
N GLN A 64 -5.09 6.78 7.00
CA GLN A 64 -6.40 6.23 7.34
C GLN A 64 -7.29 6.09 6.10
N LYS A 65 -7.39 7.14 5.28
CA LYS A 65 -8.16 7.13 4.05
C LYS A 65 -7.70 6.04 3.07
N LEU A 66 -6.38 5.85 2.96
CA LEU A 66 -5.82 4.79 2.12
C LEU A 66 -6.18 3.40 2.68
N CYS A 67 -6.08 3.19 3.99
CA CYS A 67 -6.49 1.94 4.61
C CYS A 67 -7.98 1.67 4.39
N ASP A 68 -8.84 2.64 4.65
CA ASP A 68 -10.30 2.51 4.47
C ASP A 68 -10.68 2.17 3.01
N ALA A 69 -9.94 2.73 2.05
CA ALA A 69 -10.18 2.47 0.63
C ALA A 69 -9.76 1.06 0.16
N HIS A 70 -9.01 0.33 0.97
CA HIS A 70 -8.52 -1.01 0.65
C HIS A 70 -9.10 -2.10 1.55
N ASP A 71 -9.89 -1.70 2.56
CA ASP A 71 -10.42 -2.63 3.54
C ASP A 71 -11.53 -3.51 2.97
N GLU A 72 -11.45 -4.81 3.28
CA GLU A 72 -12.41 -5.86 2.86
C GLU A 72 -12.48 -6.12 1.35
N TYR A 73 -11.40 -5.85 0.60
CA TYR A 73 -11.33 -6.14 -0.83
C TYR A 73 -10.43 -7.34 -1.16
N MET A 74 -10.75 -7.99 -2.29
CA MET A 74 -9.79 -8.80 -3.03
C MET A 74 -8.83 -7.87 -3.80
N LEU A 75 -7.52 -8.07 -3.67
CA LEU A 75 -6.51 -7.30 -4.39
C LEU A 75 -5.96 -8.12 -5.56
N LEU A 76 -6.04 -7.57 -6.78
CA LEU A 76 -5.47 -8.18 -7.98
C LEU A 76 -4.40 -7.27 -8.59
N PRO A 77 -3.26 -7.81 -9.05
CA PRO A 77 -2.22 -7.05 -9.72
C PRO A 77 -2.54 -6.90 -11.21
N ALA A 78 -2.80 -5.66 -11.64
CA ALA A 78 -3.11 -5.36 -13.05
C ALA A 78 -1.92 -5.50 -13.99
N GLN A 79 -0.69 -5.46 -13.47
CA GLN A 79 0.55 -5.43 -14.25
C GLN A 79 1.36 -6.72 -14.14
N SER A 80 0.78 -7.79 -13.61
CA SER A 80 1.46 -9.08 -13.54
C SER A 80 1.73 -9.63 -14.95
N PRO A 81 2.96 -10.10 -15.23
CA PRO A 81 3.26 -10.73 -16.51
C PRO A 81 2.63 -12.12 -16.67
N TRP A 82 2.09 -12.70 -15.60
CA TRP A 82 1.58 -14.07 -15.57
C TRP A 82 0.10 -14.20 -15.22
N LEU A 83 -0.56 -13.09 -14.84
CA LEU A 83 -1.98 -13.06 -14.54
C LEU A 83 -2.70 -12.22 -15.61
N GLU A 84 -3.54 -12.86 -16.38
CA GLU A 84 -4.46 -12.16 -17.27
C GLU A 84 -5.74 -11.82 -16.53
N VAL A 85 -6.13 -10.56 -16.51
CA VAL A 85 -7.38 -10.10 -15.91
C VAL A 85 -8.24 -9.49 -16.99
N VAL A 86 -9.42 -10.07 -17.21
CA VAL A 86 -10.42 -9.58 -18.16
C VAL A 86 -11.69 -9.22 -17.40
N THR A 87 -12.28 -8.08 -17.73
CA THR A 87 -13.57 -7.67 -17.19
C THR A 87 -14.69 -8.16 -18.13
N GLN A 88 -15.63 -8.90 -17.57
CA GLN A 88 -16.85 -9.30 -18.27
C GLN A 88 -18.05 -9.04 -17.36
N GLU A 89 -19.01 -8.24 -17.85
CA GLU A 89 -20.15 -7.80 -17.04
C GLU A 89 -19.65 -7.16 -15.73
N ASP A 90 -20.08 -7.68 -14.59
CA ASP A 90 -19.74 -7.18 -13.27
C ASP A 90 -18.66 -8.02 -12.56
N GLU A 91 -17.86 -8.79 -13.32
CA GLU A 91 -16.85 -9.69 -12.78
C GLU A 91 -15.48 -9.51 -13.44
N TYR A 92 -14.42 -9.69 -12.64
CA TYR A 92 -13.06 -9.92 -13.12
C TYR A 92 -12.80 -11.41 -13.27
N TYR A 93 -12.31 -11.80 -14.43
CA TYR A 93 -11.83 -13.14 -14.76
C TYR A 93 -10.31 -13.10 -14.70
N ALA A 94 -9.74 -13.67 -13.65
CA ALA A 94 -8.29 -13.71 -13.42
C ALA A 94 -7.76 -15.10 -13.78
N THR A 95 -7.05 -15.19 -14.90
CA THR A 95 -6.51 -16.46 -15.43
C THR A 95 -5.02 -16.55 -15.14
N PHE A 96 -4.64 -17.61 -14.45
CA PHE A 96 -3.27 -17.97 -14.12
C PHE A 96 -3.04 -19.46 -14.45
N ASN A 97 -2.03 -19.76 -15.27
CA ASN A 97 -1.64 -21.13 -15.62
C ASN A 97 -2.86 -22.02 -15.95
N ASP A 98 -3.67 -21.60 -16.95
CA ASP A 98 -4.88 -22.28 -17.44
C ASP A 98 -6.03 -22.42 -16.42
N LYS A 99 -5.93 -21.78 -15.27
CA LYS A 99 -7.00 -21.73 -14.26
C LYS A 99 -7.54 -20.33 -14.12
N THR A 100 -8.85 -20.20 -14.16
CA THR A 100 -9.53 -18.91 -14.02
C THR A 100 -10.28 -18.84 -12.69
N LEU A 101 -10.02 -17.77 -11.95
CA LEU A 101 -10.80 -17.35 -10.79
C LEU A 101 -11.71 -16.18 -11.19
N ARG A 102 -12.88 -16.12 -10.60
CA ARG A 102 -13.86 -15.05 -10.87
C ARG A 102 -14.11 -14.29 -9.60
N PHE A 103 -14.10 -12.96 -9.70
CA PHE A 103 -14.31 -12.06 -8.56
C PHE A 103 -15.29 -10.95 -8.96
N PRO A 104 -16.27 -10.60 -8.10
CA PRO A 104 -17.12 -9.44 -8.32
C PRO A 104 -16.30 -8.15 -8.43
N CYS A 105 -16.62 -7.28 -9.40
CA CYS A 105 -15.89 -6.03 -9.57
C CYS A 105 -16.05 -5.08 -8.36
N ASP A 106 -17.20 -5.07 -7.72
CA ASP A 106 -17.49 -4.23 -6.54
C ASP A 106 -16.83 -4.71 -5.24
N GLU A 107 -16.29 -5.95 -5.22
CA GLU A 107 -15.54 -6.52 -4.10
C GLU A 107 -14.03 -6.66 -4.41
N THR A 108 -13.55 -6.11 -5.52
CA THR A 108 -12.19 -6.32 -6.00
C THR A 108 -11.53 -5.02 -6.41
N LEU A 109 -10.29 -4.81 -5.98
CA LEU A 109 -9.43 -3.72 -6.45
C LEU A 109 -8.39 -4.26 -7.41
N LEU A 110 -8.44 -3.78 -8.65
CA LEU A 110 -7.41 -4.04 -9.66
C LEU A 110 -6.32 -2.97 -9.53
N LEU A 111 -5.23 -3.30 -8.84
CA LEU A 111 -4.17 -2.36 -8.49
C LEU A 111 -3.11 -2.25 -9.61
N PRO A 112 -2.56 -1.06 -9.87
CA PRO A 112 -1.52 -0.84 -10.89
C PRO A 112 -0.14 -1.29 -10.38
N ILE A 113 -0.03 -2.56 -9.97
CA ILE A 113 1.18 -3.19 -9.44
C ILE A 113 1.42 -4.53 -10.14
N VAL A 114 2.65 -5.02 -10.09
CA VAL A 114 3.05 -6.28 -10.75
C VAL A 114 2.73 -7.52 -9.92
N ASN A 115 2.57 -7.37 -8.61
CA ASN A 115 2.27 -8.45 -7.67
C ASN A 115 1.68 -7.88 -6.39
N VAL A 116 0.88 -8.65 -5.65
CA VAL A 116 0.36 -8.21 -4.36
C VAL A 116 1.26 -8.76 -3.25
N THR A 117 2.31 -8.01 -2.96
CA THR A 117 3.30 -8.28 -1.91
C THR A 117 3.44 -7.05 -1.01
N VAL A 118 4.01 -7.19 0.18
CA VAL A 118 4.25 -6.04 1.07
C VAL A 118 5.21 -5.03 0.44
N GLU A 119 6.16 -5.50 -0.39
CA GLU A 119 7.09 -4.65 -1.13
C GLU A 119 6.37 -3.79 -2.18
N ALA A 120 5.56 -4.40 -3.02
CA ALA A 120 4.80 -3.70 -4.05
C ALA A 120 3.75 -2.76 -3.45
N LEU A 121 3.09 -3.18 -2.37
CA LEU A 121 2.14 -2.35 -1.64
C LEU A 121 2.81 -1.15 -0.97
N ALA A 122 4.03 -1.30 -0.41
CA ALA A 122 4.77 -0.18 0.18
C ALA A 122 5.08 0.90 -0.86
N HIS A 123 5.55 0.52 -2.05
CA HIS A 123 5.77 1.45 -3.16
C HIS A 123 4.48 2.11 -3.63
N TYR A 124 3.42 1.33 -3.81
CA TYR A 124 2.11 1.82 -4.20
C TYR A 124 1.54 2.84 -3.21
N PHE A 125 1.60 2.55 -1.91
CA PHE A 125 1.15 3.49 -0.88
C PHE A 125 2.03 4.74 -0.79
N LEU A 126 3.35 4.61 -0.93
CA LEU A 126 4.24 5.76 -0.98
C LEU A 126 3.85 6.71 -2.12
N GLU A 127 3.64 6.20 -3.33
CA GLU A 127 3.21 7.00 -4.48
C GLU A 127 1.86 7.69 -4.21
N ARG A 128 0.92 7.01 -3.56
CA ARG A 128 -0.38 7.58 -3.19
C ARG A 128 -0.26 8.70 -2.17
N VAL A 129 0.60 8.55 -1.16
CA VAL A 129 0.85 9.60 -0.17
C VAL A 129 1.51 10.80 -0.83
N LEU A 130 2.50 10.59 -1.71
CA LEU A 130 3.16 11.67 -2.45
C LEU A 130 2.20 12.42 -3.39
N ALA A 131 1.27 11.71 -4.02
CA ALA A 131 0.26 12.29 -4.92
C ALA A 131 -0.70 13.26 -4.20
N GLU A 132 -0.94 13.07 -2.90
CA GLU A 132 -1.77 13.99 -2.09
C GLU A 132 -1.10 15.36 -1.86
N LYS A 133 0.20 15.51 -2.24
CA LYS A 133 0.98 16.75 -2.07
C LYS A 133 0.85 17.33 -0.66
N LEU A 134 0.96 16.46 0.34
CA LEU A 134 0.91 16.82 1.75
C LEU A 134 2.14 17.68 2.07
N MET A 135 1.97 18.97 2.01
CA MET A 135 3.05 19.95 1.99
C MET A 135 3.60 20.21 3.40
N GLY A 136 4.87 20.38 3.45
CA GLY A 136 5.73 20.77 4.54
C GLY A 136 7.16 20.65 4.03
N ASP A 137 8.11 21.17 4.75
CA ASP A 137 9.54 21.06 4.41
C ASP A 137 10.04 19.66 4.75
N ILE A 138 9.41 18.63 4.17
CA ILE A 138 9.85 17.25 4.34
C ILE A 138 11.02 16.98 3.41
N VAL A 139 12.01 16.26 3.94
CA VAL A 139 13.22 15.86 3.21
C VAL A 139 13.24 14.36 2.94
N GLU A 140 12.45 13.60 3.70
CA GLU A 140 12.32 12.15 3.50
C GLU A 140 10.94 11.67 3.95
N LEU A 141 10.37 10.74 3.21
CA LEU A 141 9.14 10.03 3.55
C LEU A 141 9.37 8.54 3.28
N GLU A 142 9.14 7.72 4.29
CA GLU A 142 9.18 6.27 4.17
C GLU A 142 7.85 5.69 4.61
N VAL A 143 7.25 4.84 3.77
CA VAL A 143 5.98 4.15 4.06
C VAL A 143 6.27 2.67 4.23
N PHE A 144 5.75 2.11 5.32
CA PHE A 144 5.88 0.71 5.71
C PHE A 144 4.55 -0.01 5.54
N VAL A 145 4.60 -1.23 5.05
CA VAL A 145 3.45 -2.14 4.99
C VAL A 145 3.81 -3.45 5.69
N THR A 146 2.93 -3.89 6.58
CA THR A 146 3.05 -5.19 7.28
C THR A 146 1.92 -6.10 6.84
N SER A 147 2.17 -7.41 6.72
CA SER A 147 1.14 -8.42 6.46
C SER A 147 0.79 -9.25 7.70
N GLY A 148 1.22 -8.79 8.86
CA GLY A 148 1.09 -9.43 10.16
C GLY A 148 2.30 -9.14 11.02
N ASP A 149 2.35 -9.73 12.21
CA ASP A 149 3.46 -9.54 13.14
C ASP A 149 4.78 -10.09 12.58
N GLY A 150 5.83 -9.27 12.62
CA GLY A 150 7.20 -9.67 12.28
C GLY A 150 7.55 -9.66 10.79
N GLN A 151 6.65 -9.22 9.89
CA GLN A 151 6.91 -9.10 8.47
C GLN A 151 6.52 -7.71 7.97
N SER A 152 7.46 -6.99 7.41
CA SER A 152 7.19 -5.67 6.80
C SER A 152 8.15 -5.40 5.64
N SER A 153 7.72 -4.53 4.76
CA SER A 153 8.58 -3.88 3.77
C SER A 153 8.32 -2.38 3.79
N SER A 154 9.26 -1.61 3.28
CA SER A 154 9.10 -0.16 3.14
C SER A 154 9.57 0.32 1.78
N ALA A 155 9.06 1.49 1.41
CA ALA A 155 9.53 2.27 0.28
C ALA A 155 9.82 3.70 0.75
N CYS A 156 10.89 4.29 0.26
CA CYS A 156 11.40 5.58 0.70
C CYS A 156 11.49 6.56 -0.47
N TRP A 157 11.11 7.81 -0.20
CA TRP A 157 11.32 8.95 -1.06
C TRP A 157 12.22 9.98 -0.34
N THR A 158 13.13 10.57 -1.08
CA THR A 158 13.98 11.69 -0.65
C THR A 158 13.77 12.87 -1.58
N GLY A 159 13.56 14.07 -1.00
CA GLY A 159 13.37 15.33 -1.73
C GLY A 159 14.67 16.00 -2.14
#